data_7f09920c4204bad9e0e53aa5d4b68b74
#
_entry.id   7f09920c4204bad9e0e53aa5d4b68b74
#
_cell.length_a   1.000
_cell.length_b   1.000
_cell.length_c   1.000
_cell.angle_alpha   90.00
_cell.angle_beta   90.00
_cell.angle_gamma   90.00
#
_symmetry.space_group_name_H-M   'P 1'
#
loop_
_entity.id
_entity.type
_entity.pdbx_description
1 polymer ?
#
loop_
_entity_poly.entity_id
_entity_poly.type
_entity_poly.pdbx_seq_one_letter_code
_entity_poly.pdbx_strand_id
1 'polypeptide(L)'
;RKTLEALAGEKYFTERFYLAGGTALAEFYLQHRISEDLDLFIEKQEVNPIPVMKFFNAKKKELDIKKIETKTILGLHTFFLHFNDGEVLKTDFNYYPFPRIEKGMKFKNLEIESIYDIGVDKVHTIVMKPRARDFIDIFFIVKERGYNLEELLMQAKAKFDWDISLMELGSRFMEALEVPIKARSSK
;
A
#
# COMPACT_ATOMS: atom_id res chain seq x y z
N ARG A 1 10.10 1.55 10.64
CA ARG A 1 11.22 1.80 9.71
C ARG A 1 12.24 0.64 9.69
N LYS A 2 12.69 0.13 10.83
CA LYS A 2 13.65 -1.00 10.90
C LYS A 2 13.21 -2.23 10.09
N THR A 3 11.92 -2.59 10.17
CA THR A 3 11.36 -3.73 9.42
C THR A 3 11.47 -3.52 7.91
N LEU A 4 11.14 -2.34 7.41
CA LEU A 4 11.28 -2.01 5.99
C LEU A 4 12.75 -2.06 5.54
N GLU A 5 13.67 -1.58 6.36
CA GLU A 5 15.11 -1.65 6.09
C GLU A 5 15.63 -3.09 6.01
N ALA A 6 15.12 -3.96 6.87
CA ALA A 6 15.47 -5.39 6.86
C ALA A 6 14.91 -6.10 5.61
N LEU A 7 13.66 -5.81 5.21
CA LEU A 7 13.07 -6.32 3.98
C LEU A 7 13.85 -5.83 2.74
N ALA A 8 14.21 -4.55 2.69
CA ALA A 8 14.97 -3.95 1.59
C ALA A 8 16.43 -4.43 1.50
N GLY A 9 16.95 -5.06 2.54
CA GLY A 9 18.27 -5.72 2.56
C GLY A 9 18.25 -7.18 2.12
N GLU A 10 17.08 -7.79 1.97
CA GLU A 10 16.96 -9.22 1.70
C GLU A 10 16.58 -9.49 0.24
N LYS A 11 17.43 -10.24 -0.44
CA LYS A 11 17.31 -10.53 -1.88
C LYS A 11 15.96 -11.14 -2.27
N TYR A 12 15.42 -12.01 -1.41
CA TYR A 12 14.11 -12.64 -1.65
C TYR A 12 13.01 -11.61 -1.89
N PHE A 13 12.98 -10.51 -1.10
CA PHE A 13 11.97 -9.46 -1.24
C PHE A 13 12.27 -8.51 -2.38
N THR A 14 13.52 -8.07 -2.49
CA THR A 14 13.91 -7.06 -3.48
C THR A 14 13.83 -7.53 -4.93
N GLU A 15 13.89 -8.83 -5.18
CA GLU A 15 13.75 -9.40 -6.51
C GLU A 15 12.30 -9.75 -6.89
N ARG A 16 11.39 -9.77 -5.92
CA ARG A 16 10.03 -10.26 -6.13
C ARG A 16 8.95 -9.25 -5.82
N PHE A 17 9.16 -8.44 -4.80
CA PHE A 17 8.15 -7.54 -4.27
C PHE A 17 8.53 -6.08 -4.49
N TYR A 18 7.53 -5.24 -4.45
CA TYR A 18 7.66 -3.80 -4.34
C TYR A 18 6.77 -3.28 -3.21
N LEU A 19 7.18 -2.19 -2.58
CA LEU A 19 6.36 -1.49 -1.58
C LEU A 19 5.35 -0.63 -2.30
N ALA A 20 4.08 -0.79 -1.94
CA ALA A 20 2.94 -0.11 -2.55
C ALA A 20 2.10 0.68 -1.52
N GLY A 21 1.04 1.26 -2.01
CA GLY A 21 -0.03 1.79 -1.19
C GLY A 21 0.30 3.03 -0.37
N GLY A 22 -0.41 3.16 0.76
CA GLY A 22 -0.35 4.39 1.58
C GLY A 22 1.00 4.68 2.19
N THR A 23 1.75 3.67 2.60
CA THR A 23 3.09 3.85 3.18
C THR A 23 4.12 4.22 2.12
N ALA A 24 4.06 3.63 0.92
CA ALA A 24 4.88 4.06 -0.19
C ALA A 24 4.65 5.55 -0.50
N LEU A 25 3.39 5.97 -0.57
CA LEU A 25 3.02 7.37 -0.82
C LEU A 25 3.49 8.32 0.28
N ALA A 26 3.20 7.97 1.54
CA ALA A 26 3.49 8.85 2.67
C ALA A 26 4.98 8.96 3.00
N GLU A 27 5.72 7.86 2.99
CA GLU A 27 7.13 7.86 3.41
C GLU A 27 8.08 8.35 2.31
N PHE A 28 7.74 8.13 1.03
CA PHE A 28 8.68 8.35 -0.07
C PHE A 28 8.33 9.51 -0.98
N TYR A 29 7.07 9.95 -1.01
CA TYR A 29 6.64 10.96 -1.97
C TYR A 29 6.06 12.22 -1.36
N LEU A 30 5.12 12.13 -0.43
CA LEU A 30 4.30 13.29 -0.04
C LEU A 30 4.42 13.70 1.42
N GLN A 31 4.70 12.81 2.34
CA GLN A 31 4.75 13.04 3.81
C GLN A 31 3.49 13.74 4.37
N HIS A 32 2.36 13.53 3.72
CA HIS A 32 1.09 14.25 3.96
C HIS A 32 0.25 13.67 5.09
N ARG A 33 0.57 12.45 5.52
CA ARG A 33 -0.08 11.75 6.65
C ARG A 33 0.80 10.63 7.18
N ILE A 34 0.47 10.12 8.35
CA ILE A 34 1.08 8.90 8.88
C ILE A 34 0.45 7.67 8.19
N SER A 35 1.27 6.69 7.87
CA SER A 35 0.86 5.37 7.39
C SER A 35 1.69 4.31 8.09
N GLU A 36 1.01 3.34 8.70
CA GLU A 36 1.63 2.39 9.64
C GLU A 36 1.75 0.97 9.07
N ASP A 37 1.00 0.66 7.99
CA ASP A 37 1.01 -0.67 7.38
C ASP A 37 2.09 -0.76 6.28
N LEU A 38 2.66 -1.94 6.06
CA LEU A 38 3.52 -2.21 4.91
C LEU A 38 2.77 -3.10 3.91
N ASP A 39 2.51 -2.57 2.73
CA ASP A 39 1.87 -3.28 1.63
C ASP A 39 2.94 -3.70 0.61
N LEU A 40 3.26 -4.99 0.53
CA LEU A 40 4.22 -5.57 -0.41
C LEU A 40 3.49 -6.38 -1.48
N PHE A 41 3.63 -5.94 -2.72
CA PHE A 41 2.95 -6.54 -3.86
C PHE A 41 3.92 -7.30 -4.75
N ILE A 42 3.42 -8.35 -5.39
CA ILE A 42 4.12 -9.17 -6.39
C ILE A 42 3.23 -9.37 -7.61
N GLU A 43 3.76 -9.13 -8.82
CA GLU A 43 2.99 -9.16 -10.08
C GLU A 43 2.96 -10.52 -10.77
N LYS A 44 4.02 -11.31 -10.63
CA LYS A 44 4.28 -12.44 -11.54
C LYS A 44 3.83 -13.81 -11.04
N GLN A 45 3.56 -13.93 -9.76
CA GLN A 45 3.23 -15.21 -9.13
C GLN A 45 2.50 -15.00 -7.80
N GLU A 46 1.82 -16.01 -7.34
CA GLU A 46 1.22 -15.99 -6.01
C GLU A 46 2.28 -15.91 -4.91
N VAL A 47 1.88 -15.32 -3.78
CA VAL A 47 2.75 -15.20 -2.63
C VAL A 47 2.96 -16.56 -1.96
N ASN A 48 4.21 -16.94 -1.79
CA ASN A 48 4.55 -18.04 -0.88
C ASN A 48 4.84 -17.47 0.53
N PRO A 49 3.98 -17.73 1.53
CA PRO A 49 4.16 -17.16 2.87
C PRO A 49 5.30 -17.83 3.67
N ILE A 50 5.77 -19.01 3.26
CA ILE A 50 6.78 -19.77 4.01
C ILE A 50 8.11 -19.03 4.09
N PRO A 51 8.70 -18.50 3.01
CA PRO A 51 9.93 -17.70 3.07
C PRO A 51 9.75 -16.42 3.89
N VAL A 52 8.57 -15.77 3.83
CA VAL A 52 8.26 -14.57 4.61
C VAL A 52 8.26 -14.89 6.11
N MET A 53 7.60 -15.96 6.51
CA MET A 53 7.58 -16.43 7.90
C MET A 53 8.99 -16.81 8.39
N LYS A 54 9.77 -17.52 7.56
CA LYS A 54 11.16 -17.86 7.89
C LYS A 54 12.01 -16.62 8.12
N PHE A 55 11.87 -15.63 7.26
CA PHE A 55 12.57 -14.35 7.40
C PHE A 55 12.24 -13.65 8.71
N PHE A 56 10.95 -13.44 9.03
CA PHE A 56 10.57 -12.77 10.27
C PHE A 56 11.00 -13.55 11.51
N ASN A 57 10.93 -14.88 11.48
CA ASN A 57 11.45 -15.70 12.60
C ASN A 57 12.96 -15.57 12.76
N ALA A 58 13.72 -15.57 11.68
CA ALA A 58 15.18 -15.38 11.71
C ALA A 58 15.57 -13.98 12.23
N LYS A 59 14.79 -12.96 11.86
CA LYS A 59 15.00 -11.56 12.27
C LYS A 59 14.33 -11.16 13.58
N LYS A 60 13.67 -12.09 14.25
CA LYS A 60 12.85 -11.83 15.43
C LYS A 60 13.59 -11.06 16.54
N LYS A 61 14.82 -11.47 16.84
CA LYS A 61 15.67 -10.81 17.85
C LYS A 61 16.16 -9.44 17.37
N GLU A 62 16.62 -9.36 16.12
CA GLU A 62 17.15 -8.12 15.52
C GLU A 62 16.08 -7.02 15.43
N LEU A 63 14.86 -7.39 15.07
CA LEU A 63 13.72 -6.50 14.92
C LEU A 63 12.93 -6.28 16.22
N ASP A 64 13.32 -6.91 17.32
CA ASP A 64 12.62 -6.84 18.61
C ASP A 64 11.17 -7.36 18.55
N ILE A 65 10.91 -8.37 17.71
CA ILE A 65 9.59 -8.98 17.55
C ILE A 65 9.35 -9.97 18.70
N LYS A 66 8.30 -9.74 19.46
CA LYS A 66 7.83 -10.64 20.53
C LYS A 66 7.02 -11.82 19.98
N LYS A 67 6.06 -11.54 19.09
CA LYS A 67 5.12 -12.51 18.54
C LYS A 67 4.82 -12.19 17.09
N ILE A 68 4.58 -13.22 16.29
CA ILE A 68 4.11 -13.08 14.90
C ILE A 68 2.77 -13.80 14.81
N GLU A 69 1.74 -13.08 14.37
CA GLU A 69 0.44 -13.65 14.01
C GLU A 69 0.26 -13.56 12.51
N THR A 70 -0.45 -14.53 11.94
CA THR A 70 -0.71 -14.53 10.49
C THR A 70 -2.18 -14.72 10.21
N LYS A 71 -2.62 -14.10 9.12
CA LYS A 71 -3.95 -14.27 8.57
C LYS A 71 -3.85 -14.37 7.05
N THR A 72 -4.54 -15.34 6.46
CA THR A 72 -4.64 -15.48 5.00
C THR A 72 -6.09 -15.39 4.57
N ILE A 73 -6.37 -14.49 3.64
CA ILE A 73 -7.71 -14.33 3.05
C ILE A 73 -7.53 -14.15 1.55
N LEU A 74 -8.09 -15.03 0.74
CA LEU A 74 -8.11 -14.93 -0.73
C LEU A 74 -6.74 -14.60 -1.33
N GLY A 75 -5.68 -15.28 -0.85
CA GLY A 75 -4.31 -15.06 -1.35
C GLY A 75 -3.57 -13.85 -0.78
N LEU A 76 -4.23 -12.99 0.01
CA LEU A 76 -3.59 -11.96 0.82
C LEU A 76 -3.03 -12.58 2.09
N HIS A 77 -1.73 -12.48 2.29
CA HIS A 77 -1.04 -12.95 3.49
C HIS A 77 -0.64 -11.79 4.37
N THR A 78 -1.34 -11.63 5.49
CA THR A 78 -1.07 -10.61 6.51
C THR A 78 -0.22 -11.20 7.64
N PHE A 79 0.83 -10.48 8.02
CA PHE A 79 1.65 -10.76 9.20
C PHE A 79 1.51 -9.58 10.16
N PHE A 80 1.08 -9.85 11.39
CA PHE A 80 1.07 -8.90 12.49
C PHE A 80 2.33 -9.14 13.34
N LEU A 81 3.24 -8.19 13.30
CA LEU A 81 4.49 -8.22 14.06
C LEU A 81 4.27 -7.46 15.36
N HIS A 82 4.12 -8.19 16.46
CA HIS A 82 4.00 -7.61 17.79
C HIS A 82 5.40 -7.39 18.37
N PHE A 83 5.73 -6.16 18.71
CA PHE A 83 7.02 -5.79 19.28
C PHE A 83 7.00 -5.81 20.82
N ASN A 84 8.18 -5.78 21.45
CA ASN A 84 8.27 -5.82 22.91
C ASN A 84 7.79 -4.53 23.59
N ASP A 85 7.81 -3.40 22.89
CA ASP A 85 7.26 -2.11 23.32
C ASP A 85 5.73 -2.02 23.27
N GLY A 86 5.07 -3.07 22.77
CA GLY A 86 3.61 -3.15 22.64
C GLY A 86 3.06 -2.68 21.29
N GLU A 87 3.90 -2.11 20.41
CA GLU A 87 3.50 -1.75 19.06
C GLU A 87 3.19 -2.99 18.21
N VAL A 88 2.33 -2.82 17.21
CA VAL A 88 1.98 -3.86 16.24
C VAL A 88 2.11 -3.31 14.83
N LEU A 89 3.01 -3.88 14.06
CA LEU A 89 3.14 -3.56 12.63
C LEU A 89 2.39 -4.61 11.80
N LYS A 90 1.46 -4.15 11.00
CA LYS A 90 0.80 -4.96 9.99
C LYS A 90 1.62 -4.94 8.70
N THR A 91 1.93 -6.13 8.17
CA THR A 91 2.59 -6.28 6.87
C THR A 91 1.77 -7.18 5.99
N ASP A 92 1.34 -6.67 4.84
CA ASP A 92 0.56 -7.40 3.84
C ASP A 92 1.45 -7.81 2.67
N PHE A 93 1.34 -9.07 2.29
CA PHE A 93 1.96 -9.61 1.08
C PHE A 93 0.86 -10.09 0.15
N ASN A 94 0.75 -9.49 -1.02
CA ASN A 94 -0.36 -9.72 -1.93
C ASN A 94 0.12 -10.01 -3.34
N TYR A 95 -0.49 -11.01 -3.98
CA TYR A 95 -0.41 -11.18 -5.43
C TYR A 95 -1.29 -10.13 -6.09
N TYR A 96 -0.65 -9.30 -6.92
CA TYR A 96 -1.30 -8.17 -7.58
C TYR A 96 -0.94 -8.21 -9.07
N PRO A 97 -1.70 -8.96 -9.88
CA PRO A 97 -1.36 -9.28 -11.28
C PRO A 97 -1.55 -8.11 -12.25
N PHE A 98 -1.66 -6.90 -11.75
CA PHE A 98 -1.84 -5.71 -12.57
C PHE A 98 -0.48 -5.03 -12.77
N PRO A 99 0.00 -4.91 -14.01
CA PRO A 99 1.33 -4.37 -14.27
C PRO A 99 1.41 -2.89 -13.86
N ARG A 100 2.55 -2.52 -13.29
CA ARG A 100 2.86 -1.10 -13.04
C ARG A 100 3.01 -0.36 -14.36
N ILE A 101 2.49 0.86 -14.42
CA ILE A 101 2.51 1.74 -15.61
C ILE A 101 3.87 2.42 -15.71
N GLU A 102 4.38 2.88 -14.57
CA GLU A 102 5.65 3.60 -14.49
C GLU A 102 6.63 2.92 -13.55
N LYS A 103 7.91 3.21 -13.78
CA LYS A 103 8.96 2.79 -12.89
C LYS A 103 9.06 3.76 -11.71
N GLY A 104 8.86 3.27 -10.51
CA GLY A 104 9.00 4.05 -9.29
C GLY A 104 10.46 4.20 -8.83
N MET A 105 10.64 4.75 -7.63
CA MET A 105 11.94 4.88 -7.00
C MET A 105 12.38 3.58 -6.33
N LYS A 106 13.59 3.59 -5.75
CA LYS A 106 14.10 2.47 -4.94
C LYS A 106 14.46 2.97 -3.55
N PHE A 107 14.13 2.15 -2.57
CA PHE A 107 14.68 2.27 -1.23
C PHE A 107 15.68 1.13 -1.01
N LYS A 108 16.97 1.46 -0.94
CA LYS A 108 18.04 0.46 -1.08
C LYS A 108 17.86 -0.35 -2.39
N ASN A 109 17.56 -1.64 -2.26
CA ASN A 109 17.30 -2.50 -3.42
C ASN A 109 15.81 -2.83 -3.61
N LEU A 110 14.93 -2.41 -2.70
CA LEU A 110 13.49 -2.63 -2.81
C LEU A 110 12.86 -1.58 -3.72
N GLU A 111 12.11 -2.02 -4.70
CA GLU A 111 11.31 -1.13 -5.55
C GLU A 111 10.16 -0.52 -4.75
N ILE A 112 9.88 0.74 -5.01
CA ILE A 112 8.73 1.48 -4.48
C ILE A 112 7.81 1.77 -5.66
N GLU A 113 6.53 1.52 -5.52
CA GLU A 113 5.54 1.85 -6.54
C GLU A 113 5.60 3.33 -6.90
N SER A 114 5.41 3.67 -8.19
CA SER A 114 5.41 5.07 -8.62
C SER A 114 4.23 5.84 -8.01
N ILE A 115 4.40 7.14 -7.79
CA ILE A 115 3.29 7.97 -7.30
C ILE A 115 2.13 7.99 -8.30
N TYR A 116 2.40 7.83 -9.59
CA TYR A 116 1.39 7.74 -10.64
C TYR A 116 0.57 6.44 -10.52
N ASP A 117 1.25 5.28 -10.40
CA ASP A 117 0.57 3.99 -10.18
C ASP A 117 -0.26 4.00 -8.90
N ILE A 118 0.29 4.54 -7.80
CA ILE A 118 -0.45 4.70 -6.54
C ILE A 118 -1.72 5.54 -6.78
N GLY A 119 -1.63 6.62 -7.57
CA GLY A 119 -2.79 7.44 -7.93
C GLY A 119 -3.86 6.66 -8.70
N VAL A 120 -3.45 5.89 -9.70
CA VAL A 120 -4.33 5.01 -10.49
C VAL A 120 -5.00 3.95 -9.61
N ASP A 121 -4.24 3.31 -8.74
CA ASP A 121 -4.74 2.28 -7.80
C ASP A 121 -5.70 2.88 -6.76
N LYS A 122 -5.46 4.12 -6.32
CA LYS A 122 -6.36 4.84 -5.41
C LYS A 122 -7.69 5.20 -6.06
N VAL A 123 -7.69 5.64 -7.32
CA VAL A 123 -8.93 5.89 -8.06
C VAL A 123 -9.77 4.62 -8.14
N HIS A 124 -9.17 3.49 -8.49
CA HIS A 124 -9.87 2.20 -8.48
C HIS A 124 -10.40 1.84 -7.08
N THR A 125 -9.58 2.00 -6.03
CA THR A 125 -9.96 1.69 -4.64
C THR A 125 -11.15 2.54 -4.18
N ILE A 126 -11.18 3.83 -4.54
CA ILE A 126 -12.28 4.76 -4.19
C ILE A 126 -13.61 4.27 -4.77
N VAL A 127 -13.60 3.78 -6.00
CA VAL A 127 -14.84 3.27 -6.63
C VAL A 127 -15.28 1.96 -5.97
N MET A 128 -14.35 1.04 -5.72
CA MET A 128 -14.65 -0.29 -5.20
C MET A 128 -15.03 -0.31 -3.71
N LYS A 129 -14.20 0.28 -2.88
CA LYS A 129 -14.35 0.28 -1.42
C LYS A 129 -13.64 1.49 -0.79
N PRO A 130 -14.25 2.67 -0.86
CA PRO A 130 -13.62 3.91 -0.42
C PRO A 130 -13.34 3.92 1.08
N ARG A 131 -12.20 4.51 1.44
CA ARG A 131 -11.83 4.84 2.81
C ARG A 131 -11.43 6.32 2.83
N ALA A 132 -11.67 7.02 3.93
CA ALA A 132 -11.36 8.44 4.06
C ALA A 132 -9.92 8.79 3.64
N ARG A 133 -8.95 7.92 3.98
CA ARG A 133 -7.54 8.10 3.61
C ARG A 133 -7.28 8.06 2.11
N ASP A 134 -8.08 7.34 1.33
CA ASP A 134 -7.88 7.22 -0.12
C ASP A 134 -8.24 8.55 -0.83
N PHE A 135 -9.25 9.25 -0.34
CA PHE A 135 -9.59 10.60 -0.83
C PHE A 135 -8.51 11.63 -0.46
N ILE A 136 -7.96 11.56 0.75
CA ILE A 136 -6.85 12.40 1.17
C ILE A 136 -5.63 12.16 0.27
N ASP A 137 -5.31 10.90 0.02
CA ASP A 137 -4.18 10.51 -0.82
C ASP A 137 -4.34 11.07 -2.24
N ILE A 138 -5.50 10.90 -2.88
CA ILE A 138 -5.78 11.44 -4.22
C ILE A 138 -5.72 12.96 -4.24
N PHE A 139 -6.28 13.63 -3.24
CA PHE A 139 -6.22 15.10 -3.16
C PHE A 139 -4.76 15.60 -3.19
N PHE A 140 -3.89 15.00 -2.38
CA PHE A 140 -2.49 15.42 -2.33
C PHE A 140 -1.71 15.00 -3.58
N ILE A 141 -1.98 13.83 -4.18
CA ILE A 141 -1.37 13.41 -5.45
C ILE A 141 -1.70 14.42 -6.56
N VAL A 142 -2.97 14.77 -6.74
CA VAL A 142 -3.40 15.73 -7.75
C VAL A 142 -2.81 17.11 -7.49
N LYS A 143 -2.88 17.59 -6.24
CA LYS A 143 -2.39 18.91 -5.86
C LYS A 143 -0.88 19.07 -6.04
N GLU A 144 -0.09 18.10 -5.58
CA GLU A 144 1.37 18.23 -5.52
C GLU A 144 2.06 17.80 -6.82
N ARG A 145 1.40 16.97 -7.64
CA ARG A 145 1.96 16.47 -8.91
C ARG A 145 1.28 17.04 -10.15
N GLY A 146 0.12 17.68 -9.98
CA GLY A 146 -0.63 18.24 -11.10
C GLY A 146 -1.25 17.19 -12.01
N TYR A 147 -1.41 15.95 -11.53
CA TYR A 147 -2.04 14.90 -12.33
C TYR A 147 -3.52 15.20 -12.56
N ASN A 148 -4.00 14.93 -13.76
CA ASN A 148 -5.41 15.05 -14.09
C ASN A 148 -6.19 13.84 -13.58
N LEU A 149 -7.26 14.08 -12.84
CA LEU A 149 -8.09 12.99 -12.25
C LEU A 149 -8.76 12.14 -13.34
N GLU A 150 -9.17 12.73 -14.47
CA GLU A 150 -9.75 12.00 -15.60
C GLU A 150 -8.72 11.08 -16.24
N GLU A 151 -7.47 11.52 -16.35
CA GLU A 151 -6.38 10.70 -16.87
C GLU A 151 -6.09 9.51 -15.94
N LEU A 152 -6.02 9.73 -14.63
CA LEU A 152 -5.88 8.65 -13.65
C LEU A 152 -7.05 7.66 -13.74
N LEU A 153 -8.27 8.15 -13.95
CA LEU A 153 -9.46 7.31 -14.16
C LEU A 153 -9.34 6.46 -15.42
N MET A 154 -8.92 7.05 -16.53
CA MET A 154 -8.72 6.33 -17.79
C MET A 154 -7.68 5.23 -17.65
N GLN A 155 -6.58 5.51 -16.95
CA GLN A 155 -5.55 4.52 -16.67
C GLN A 155 -6.04 3.42 -15.73
N ALA A 156 -6.88 3.75 -14.74
CA ALA A 156 -7.49 2.75 -13.86
C ALA A 156 -8.42 1.81 -14.63
N LYS A 157 -9.24 2.35 -15.56
CA LYS A 157 -10.05 1.51 -16.47
C LYS A 157 -9.20 0.53 -17.27
N ALA A 158 -8.12 1.02 -17.86
CA ALA A 158 -7.22 0.20 -18.67
C ALA A 158 -6.48 -0.86 -17.82
N LYS A 159 -5.95 -0.46 -16.66
CA LYS A 159 -5.17 -1.35 -15.77
C LYS A 159 -6.01 -2.49 -15.17
N PHE A 160 -7.26 -2.20 -14.80
CA PHE A 160 -8.13 -3.14 -14.08
C PHE A 160 -9.19 -3.79 -14.97
N ASP A 161 -9.23 -3.45 -16.26
CA ASP A 161 -10.29 -3.90 -17.19
C ASP A 161 -11.70 -3.67 -16.60
N TRP A 162 -11.93 -2.50 -16.03
CA TRP A 162 -13.14 -2.14 -15.34
C TRP A 162 -13.72 -0.83 -15.85
N ASP A 163 -14.97 -0.85 -16.28
CA ASP A 163 -15.65 0.36 -16.77
C ASP A 163 -16.14 1.24 -15.60
N ILE A 164 -15.27 2.11 -15.16
CA ILE A 164 -15.55 3.13 -14.14
C ILE A 164 -15.98 4.43 -14.82
N SER A 165 -17.17 4.94 -14.55
CA SER A 165 -17.61 6.21 -15.06
C SER A 165 -17.14 7.39 -14.21
N LEU A 166 -16.93 8.56 -14.84
CA LEU A 166 -16.62 9.80 -14.13
C LEU A 166 -17.74 10.18 -13.15
N MET A 167 -19.00 9.87 -13.50
CA MET A 167 -20.17 10.09 -12.65
C MET A 167 -20.12 9.22 -11.38
N GLU A 168 -19.72 7.95 -11.52
CA GLU A 168 -19.57 7.04 -10.39
C GLU A 168 -18.46 7.49 -9.44
N LEU A 169 -17.29 7.87 -9.99
CA LEU A 169 -16.21 8.43 -9.21
C LEU A 169 -16.66 9.72 -8.50
N GLY A 170 -17.35 10.62 -9.20
CA GLY A 170 -17.91 11.86 -8.62
C GLY A 170 -18.88 11.59 -7.48
N SER A 171 -19.76 10.58 -7.62
CA SER A 171 -20.67 10.15 -6.54
C SER A 171 -19.91 9.72 -5.28
N ARG A 172 -18.81 8.97 -5.44
CA ARG A 172 -17.96 8.58 -4.30
C ARG A 172 -17.33 9.77 -3.59
N PHE A 173 -16.91 10.80 -4.34
CA PHE A 173 -16.41 12.03 -3.73
C PHE A 173 -17.50 12.79 -2.95
N MET A 174 -18.72 12.81 -3.45
CA MET A 174 -19.85 13.43 -2.74
C MET A 174 -20.17 12.67 -1.45
N GLU A 175 -20.22 11.33 -1.50
CA GLU A 175 -20.41 10.48 -0.31
C GLU A 175 -19.34 10.73 0.76
N ALA A 176 -18.10 11.00 0.35
CA ALA A 176 -16.99 11.29 1.28
C ALA A 176 -17.21 12.57 2.10
N LEU A 177 -17.94 13.57 1.55
CA LEU A 177 -18.28 14.80 2.27
C LEU A 177 -19.29 14.60 3.37
N GLU A 178 -20.11 13.54 3.27
CA GLU A 178 -21.14 13.20 4.25
C GLU A 178 -20.63 12.33 5.41
N VAL A 179 -19.43 11.73 5.25
CA VAL A 179 -18.81 10.93 6.32
C VAL A 179 -18.20 11.86 7.36
N PRO A 180 -18.72 11.90 8.61
CA PRO A 180 -18.10 12.70 9.64
C PRO A 180 -16.65 12.26 9.82
N ILE A 181 -15.71 13.19 9.69
CA ILE A 181 -14.32 12.99 10.06
C ILE A 181 -14.34 12.72 11.56
N LYS A 182 -14.33 11.45 11.96
CA LYS A 182 -14.05 11.10 13.34
C LYS A 182 -12.62 11.55 13.58
N ALA A 183 -12.50 12.74 14.17
CA ALA A 183 -11.25 13.18 14.75
C ALA A 183 -10.78 12.03 15.64
N ARG A 184 -9.66 11.40 15.31
CA ARG A 184 -8.99 10.50 16.24
C ARG A 184 -8.61 11.38 17.42
N SER A 185 -9.39 11.30 18.50
CA SER A 185 -8.95 11.82 19.78
C SER A 185 -7.68 11.08 20.13
N SER A 186 -6.59 11.82 20.17
CA SER A 186 -5.35 11.45 20.81
C SER A 186 -5.64 10.84 22.19
N LYS A 187 -5.27 9.59 22.39
CA LYS A 187 -4.85 9.06 23.69
C LYS A 187 -3.65 8.18 23.49
#